data_58c63c61065beda1bb6b7d325f0a9c79
#
_entry.id   58c63c61065beda1bb6b7d325f0a9c79
#
_cell.length_a   1.000
_cell.length_b   1.000
_cell.length_c   1.000
_cell.angle_alpha   90.00
_cell.angle_beta   90.00
_cell.angle_gamma   90.00
#
_symmetry.space_group_name_H-M   'P 1'
#
loop_
_entity.id
_entity.type
_entity.pdbx_description
1 polymer ?
#
loop_
_entity_poly.entity_id
_entity_poly.type
_entity_poly.pdbx_seq_one_letter_code
_entity_poly.pdbx_strand_id
1 'polypeptide(L)'
;MDFELTSLEEVLEQFLPKGELAEVQRVLYGRPAKILELRQEAREVARVKDFELQGWTMPASPEETSPPRNVTIALVQNKVVLPTDAPVLEQVEANHRRVGELIETAGQAGANVVCLQEAWTMPYGLCTRERLPWTQFAENPETGASVTFLARLAEKHKMVIVSPILERVGQHIFVSIPIPLQRFFISFSKRSNVEQIEQYKYCKICAGRRSRGYLVEHSSCY
;
A
#
# COMPACT_ATOMS: atom_id res chain seq x y z
N MET A 1 21.83 -2.00 -38.75
CA MET A 1 21.28 -1.26 -37.62
C MET A 1 20.83 -2.29 -36.61
N ASP A 2 21.67 -2.51 -35.62
CA ASP A 2 21.33 -3.40 -34.52
C ASP A 2 20.36 -2.65 -33.60
N PHE A 3 19.08 -2.95 -33.72
CA PHE A 3 18.08 -2.47 -32.79
C PHE A 3 18.16 -3.32 -31.53
N GLU A 4 18.78 -2.81 -30.52
CA GLU A 4 18.75 -3.41 -29.18
C GLU A 4 17.41 -3.02 -28.55
N LEU A 5 16.38 -3.86 -28.78
CA LEU A 5 15.07 -3.71 -28.16
C LEU A 5 15.17 -4.22 -26.73
N THR A 6 14.88 -3.35 -25.78
CA THR A 6 15.09 -3.60 -24.35
C THR A 6 13.85 -4.13 -23.64
N SER A 7 12.67 -4.01 -24.26
CA SER A 7 11.41 -4.50 -23.67
C SER A 7 10.47 -5.08 -24.73
N LEU A 8 9.56 -5.94 -24.28
CA LEU A 8 8.48 -6.49 -25.12
C LEU A 8 7.58 -5.36 -25.65
N GLU A 9 7.32 -4.35 -24.85
CA GLU A 9 6.51 -3.19 -25.19
C GLU A 9 7.10 -2.43 -26.38
N GLU A 10 8.40 -2.16 -26.35
CA GLU A 10 9.09 -1.51 -27.49
C GLU A 10 8.99 -2.32 -28.77
N VAL A 11 9.13 -3.65 -28.68
CA VAL A 11 8.95 -4.54 -29.84
C VAL A 11 7.53 -4.42 -30.39
N LEU A 12 6.53 -4.51 -29.52
CA LEU A 12 5.13 -4.43 -29.92
C LEU A 12 4.78 -3.05 -30.53
N GLU A 13 5.26 -1.97 -29.93
CA GLU A 13 5.03 -0.61 -30.42
C GLU A 13 5.70 -0.35 -31.78
N GLN A 14 6.85 -0.95 -32.00
CA GLN A 14 7.58 -0.78 -33.26
C GLN A 14 7.00 -1.57 -34.42
N PHE A 15 6.49 -2.79 -34.17
CA PHE A 15 6.13 -3.72 -35.24
C PHE A 15 4.62 -3.92 -35.43
N LEU A 16 3.78 -3.51 -34.48
CA LEU A 16 2.34 -3.68 -34.60
C LEU A 16 1.66 -2.36 -35.00
N PRO A 17 0.67 -2.43 -35.93
CA PRO A 17 -0.22 -1.32 -36.15
C PRO A 17 -1.00 -0.96 -34.88
N LYS A 18 -1.43 0.31 -34.76
CA LYS A 18 -2.05 0.81 -33.51
C LYS A 18 -3.29 0.03 -33.06
N GLY A 19 -4.07 -0.51 -33.99
CA GLY A 19 -5.27 -1.28 -33.66
C GLY A 19 -4.93 -2.62 -33.02
N GLU A 20 -4.04 -3.34 -33.63
CA GLU A 20 -3.55 -4.65 -33.17
C GLU A 20 -2.74 -4.51 -31.88
N LEU A 21 -1.94 -3.46 -31.78
CA LEU A 21 -1.22 -3.13 -30.56
C LEU A 21 -2.17 -2.93 -29.38
N ALA A 22 -3.23 -2.16 -29.57
CA ALA A 22 -4.22 -1.92 -28.51
C ALA A 22 -4.90 -3.22 -28.05
N GLU A 23 -5.20 -4.14 -28.98
CA GLU A 23 -5.80 -5.43 -28.64
C GLU A 23 -4.80 -6.36 -27.93
N VAL A 24 -3.56 -6.40 -28.36
CA VAL A 24 -2.50 -7.16 -27.68
C VAL A 24 -2.27 -6.62 -26.27
N GLN A 25 -2.19 -5.31 -26.11
CA GLN A 25 -2.06 -4.68 -24.79
C GLN A 25 -3.30 -4.98 -23.91
N ARG A 26 -4.51 -4.98 -24.48
CA ARG A 26 -5.74 -5.35 -23.75
C ARG A 26 -5.68 -6.80 -23.24
N VAL A 27 -5.13 -7.72 -24.04
CA VAL A 27 -5.00 -9.14 -23.65
C VAL A 27 -3.91 -9.32 -22.57
N LEU A 28 -2.78 -8.64 -22.73
CA LEU A 28 -1.64 -8.76 -21.80
C LEU A 28 -1.89 -8.08 -20.45
N TYR A 29 -2.45 -6.88 -20.49
CA TYR A 29 -2.55 -5.99 -19.32
C TYR A 29 -3.97 -5.69 -18.88
N GLY A 30 -4.97 -6.21 -19.60
CA GLY A 30 -6.37 -5.90 -19.36
C GLY A 30 -6.79 -4.58 -19.99
N ARG A 31 -7.91 -4.03 -19.51
CA ARG A 31 -8.41 -2.73 -20.02
C ARG A 31 -7.44 -1.63 -19.66
N PRO A 32 -7.04 -0.77 -20.62
CA PRO A 32 -6.12 0.32 -20.31
C PRO A 32 -6.73 1.26 -19.29
N ALA A 33 -6.01 1.46 -18.20
CA ALA A 33 -6.35 2.48 -17.23
C ALA A 33 -6.09 3.87 -17.82
N LYS A 34 -7.01 4.80 -17.60
CA LYS A 34 -6.82 6.18 -18.02
C LYS A 34 -5.93 6.91 -17.02
N ILE A 35 -5.00 7.72 -17.53
CA ILE A 35 -4.18 8.57 -16.67
C ILE A 35 -5.11 9.53 -15.92
N LEU A 36 -4.94 9.58 -14.60
CA LEU A 36 -5.62 10.54 -13.73
C LEU A 36 -4.79 11.84 -13.69
N GLU A 37 -5.43 12.95 -14.02
CA GLU A 37 -4.81 14.25 -13.82
C GLU A 37 -4.76 14.58 -12.33
N LEU A 38 -3.54 14.57 -11.80
CA LEU A 38 -3.28 14.94 -10.42
C LEU A 38 -3.10 16.46 -10.29
N ARG A 39 -3.44 17.00 -9.14
CA ARG A 39 -3.28 18.43 -8.84
C ARG A 39 -1.84 18.88 -9.01
N GLN A 40 -1.65 20.07 -9.55
CA GLN A 40 -0.32 20.62 -9.81
C GLN A 40 0.52 20.73 -8.54
N GLU A 41 -0.10 21.08 -7.43
CA GLU A 41 0.56 21.20 -6.11
C GLU A 41 1.17 19.86 -5.68
N ALA A 42 0.44 18.75 -5.85
CA ALA A 42 0.95 17.42 -5.52
C ALA A 42 2.12 16.99 -6.41
N ARG A 43 2.05 17.31 -7.70
CA ARG A 43 3.16 17.05 -8.66
C ARG A 43 4.41 17.85 -8.30
N GLU A 44 4.24 19.11 -7.90
CA GLU A 44 5.37 19.96 -7.51
C GLU A 44 6.01 19.47 -6.22
N VAL A 45 5.21 19.05 -5.23
CA VAL A 45 5.74 18.43 -4.01
C VAL A 45 6.52 17.15 -4.34
N ALA A 46 6.01 16.30 -5.22
CA ALA A 46 6.68 15.09 -5.65
C ALA A 46 8.04 15.39 -6.29
N ARG A 47 8.09 16.41 -7.17
CA ARG A 47 9.33 16.86 -7.82
C ARG A 47 10.35 17.39 -6.81
N VAL A 48 9.91 18.24 -5.86
CA VAL A 48 10.79 18.85 -4.86
C VAL A 48 11.29 17.83 -3.83
N LYS A 49 10.44 16.85 -3.48
CA LYS A 49 10.73 15.82 -2.48
C LYS A 49 11.35 14.56 -3.06
N ASP A 50 11.66 14.57 -4.36
CA ASP A 50 12.30 13.46 -5.08
C ASP A 50 11.57 12.13 -4.92
N PHE A 51 10.35 12.05 -5.48
CA PHE A 51 9.61 10.80 -5.65
C PHE A 51 8.70 10.85 -6.87
N GLU A 52 8.38 9.69 -7.41
CA GLU A 52 7.46 9.55 -8.52
C GLU A 52 6.01 9.61 -8.02
N LEU A 53 5.17 10.32 -8.76
CA LEU A 53 3.74 10.43 -8.49
C LEU A 53 2.96 10.22 -9.79
N GLN A 54 2.22 9.13 -9.84
CA GLN A 54 1.36 8.79 -10.98
C GLN A 54 -0.04 8.42 -10.48
N GLY A 55 -1.03 8.57 -11.33
CA GLY A 55 -2.41 8.21 -11.02
C GLY A 55 -3.13 7.66 -12.24
N TRP A 56 -4.05 6.72 -11.98
CA TRP A 56 -4.89 6.10 -12.99
C TRP A 56 -6.34 6.04 -12.55
N THR A 57 -7.24 6.12 -13.51
CA THR A 57 -8.67 5.94 -13.29
C THR A 57 -9.09 4.58 -13.84
N MET A 58 -9.73 3.80 -13.00
CA MET A 58 -10.34 2.52 -13.37
C MET A 58 -11.86 2.67 -13.37
N PRO A 59 -12.51 2.74 -14.55
CA PRO A 59 -13.95 2.87 -14.60
C PRO A 59 -14.61 1.55 -14.20
N ALA A 60 -15.64 1.63 -13.38
CA ALA A 60 -16.55 0.55 -13.06
C ALA A 60 -17.88 0.78 -13.76
N SER A 61 -18.65 -0.30 -13.99
CA SER A 61 -20.01 -0.17 -14.47
C SER A 61 -20.88 0.56 -13.44
N PRO A 62 -21.76 1.49 -13.85
CA PRO A 62 -22.66 2.16 -12.93
C PRO A 62 -23.54 1.15 -12.18
N GLU A 63 -23.76 1.40 -10.90
CA GLU A 63 -24.76 0.67 -10.13
C GLU A 63 -26.16 1.22 -10.49
N GLU A 64 -27.15 0.33 -10.66
CA GLU A 64 -28.50 0.73 -11.00
C GLU A 64 -29.24 1.43 -9.85
N THR A 65 -28.85 1.14 -8.61
CA THR A 65 -29.61 1.53 -7.40
C THR A 65 -28.94 2.60 -6.55
N SER A 66 -27.70 2.97 -6.85
CA SER A 66 -26.92 3.93 -6.05
C SER A 66 -26.21 4.93 -6.94
N PRO A 67 -26.08 6.19 -6.52
CA PRO A 67 -25.25 7.14 -7.25
C PRO A 67 -23.80 6.66 -7.28
N PRO A 68 -23.07 6.93 -8.36
CA PRO A 68 -21.68 6.49 -8.50
C PRO A 68 -20.81 7.07 -7.38
N ARG A 69 -19.95 6.21 -6.82
CA ARG A 69 -18.99 6.60 -5.79
C ARG A 69 -17.58 6.49 -6.35
N ASN A 70 -16.85 7.57 -6.30
CA ASN A 70 -15.43 7.57 -6.62
C ASN A 70 -14.63 7.38 -5.34
N VAL A 71 -13.77 6.36 -5.32
CA VAL A 71 -12.82 6.12 -4.23
C VAL A 71 -11.42 6.24 -4.79
N THR A 72 -10.63 7.12 -4.20
CA THR A 72 -9.22 7.30 -4.56
C THR A 72 -8.36 6.51 -3.57
N ILE A 73 -7.58 5.57 -4.09
CA ILE A 73 -6.66 4.76 -3.31
C ILE A 73 -5.24 5.16 -3.70
N ALA A 74 -4.42 5.51 -2.72
CA ALA A 74 -3.00 5.75 -2.92
C ALA A 74 -2.21 4.54 -2.44
N LEU A 75 -1.30 4.05 -3.27
CA LEU A 75 -0.31 3.05 -2.92
C LEU A 75 1.02 3.76 -2.66
N VAL A 76 1.57 3.60 -1.48
CA VAL A 76 2.83 4.23 -1.08
C VAL A 76 3.90 3.16 -0.99
N GLN A 77 4.95 3.34 -1.79
CA GLN A 77 6.16 2.54 -1.75
C GLN A 77 7.32 3.44 -1.36
N ASN A 78 7.84 3.25 -0.16
CA ASN A 78 8.99 3.98 0.34
C ASN A 78 10.27 3.15 0.24
N LYS A 79 11.38 3.82 0.05
CA LYS A 79 12.71 3.24 0.27
C LYS A 79 13.09 3.35 1.74
N VAL A 80 13.94 2.46 2.23
CA VAL A 80 14.61 2.61 3.52
C VAL A 80 15.53 3.83 3.46
N VAL A 81 15.43 4.72 4.45
CA VAL A 81 16.10 6.02 4.40
C VAL A 81 17.53 5.94 4.88
N LEU A 82 17.76 5.21 5.97
CA LEU A 82 19.09 5.06 6.61
C LEU A 82 19.69 3.69 6.31
N PRO A 83 21.03 3.56 6.44
CA PRO A 83 21.70 2.26 6.39
C PRO A 83 21.16 1.28 7.43
N THR A 84 21.25 -0.02 7.14
CA THR A 84 20.68 -1.09 7.98
C THR A 84 21.41 -1.27 9.31
N ASP A 85 22.62 -0.75 9.45
CA ASP A 85 23.45 -0.72 10.67
C ASP A 85 23.21 0.51 11.56
N ALA A 86 22.39 1.46 11.12
CA ALA A 86 21.99 2.60 11.94
C ALA A 86 21.12 2.15 13.14
N PRO A 87 21.08 2.92 14.24
CA PRO A 87 20.22 2.61 15.37
C PRO A 87 18.74 2.47 14.97
N VAL A 88 18.07 1.44 15.49
CA VAL A 88 16.70 1.07 15.10
C VAL A 88 15.72 2.25 15.21
N LEU A 89 15.78 2.99 16.30
CA LEU A 89 14.90 4.14 16.51
C LEU A 89 15.11 5.22 15.45
N GLU A 90 16.36 5.50 15.08
CA GLU A 90 16.66 6.48 14.03
C GLU A 90 16.15 6.04 12.67
N GLN A 91 16.27 4.74 12.35
CA GLN A 91 15.71 4.17 11.12
C GLN A 91 14.19 4.33 11.08
N VAL A 92 13.49 3.98 12.16
CA VAL A 92 12.04 4.12 12.28
C VAL A 92 11.62 5.58 12.12
N GLU A 93 12.26 6.50 12.81
CA GLU A 93 11.95 7.93 12.72
C GLU A 93 12.20 8.50 11.32
N ALA A 94 13.29 8.08 10.67
CA ALA A 94 13.59 8.50 9.30
C ALA A 94 12.54 8.00 8.31
N ASN A 95 12.11 6.74 8.44
CA ASN A 95 11.04 6.18 7.63
C ASN A 95 9.69 6.86 7.93
N HIS A 96 9.38 7.17 9.19
CA HIS A 96 8.18 7.93 9.56
C HIS A 96 8.15 9.30 8.87
N ARG A 97 9.26 10.05 8.91
CA ARG A 97 9.33 11.35 8.21
C ARG A 97 9.09 11.20 6.72
N ARG A 98 9.78 10.23 6.08
CA ARG A 98 9.62 10.01 4.63
C ARG A 98 8.22 9.57 4.23
N VAL A 99 7.68 8.59 4.92
CA VAL A 99 6.31 8.10 4.66
C VAL A 99 5.27 9.18 4.98
N GLY A 100 5.50 9.99 6.01
CA GLY A 100 4.66 11.15 6.31
C GLY A 100 4.56 12.12 5.14
N GLU A 101 5.67 12.44 4.48
CA GLU A 101 5.67 13.29 3.28
C GLU A 101 4.84 12.68 2.13
N LEU A 102 4.96 11.37 1.93
CA LEU A 102 4.21 10.66 0.88
C LEU A 102 2.70 10.63 1.19
N ILE A 103 2.32 10.38 2.46
CA ILE A 103 0.92 10.40 2.90
C ILE A 103 0.32 11.80 2.81
N GLU A 104 1.06 12.83 3.21
CA GLU A 104 0.63 14.23 3.05
C GLU A 104 0.33 14.56 1.58
N THR A 105 1.19 14.12 0.67
CA THR A 105 0.97 14.32 -0.77
C THR A 105 -0.24 13.53 -1.27
N ALA A 106 -0.42 12.29 -0.81
CA ALA A 106 -1.61 11.50 -1.12
C ALA A 106 -2.90 12.18 -0.64
N GLY A 107 -2.87 12.77 0.57
CA GLY A 107 -3.98 13.56 1.10
C GLY A 107 -4.28 14.80 0.27
N GLN A 108 -3.26 15.53 -0.16
CA GLN A 108 -3.40 16.68 -1.08
C GLN A 108 -3.95 16.26 -2.44
N ALA A 109 -3.58 15.07 -2.92
CA ALA A 109 -4.11 14.49 -4.15
C ALA A 109 -5.56 13.98 -4.01
N GLY A 110 -6.13 13.96 -2.80
CA GLY A 110 -7.51 13.58 -2.54
C GLY A 110 -7.71 12.08 -2.28
N ALA A 111 -6.69 11.38 -1.78
CA ALA A 111 -6.82 9.98 -1.42
C ALA A 111 -7.82 9.76 -0.27
N ASN A 112 -8.68 8.76 -0.42
CA ASN A 112 -9.59 8.30 0.63
C ASN A 112 -8.98 7.16 1.45
N VAL A 113 -8.14 6.36 0.80
CA VAL A 113 -7.44 5.22 1.39
C VAL A 113 -5.97 5.29 0.99
N VAL A 114 -5.08 5.09 1.93
CA VAL A 114 -3.63 4.95 1.69
C VAL A 114 -3.21 3.55 2.12
N CYS A 115 -2.51 2.84 1.25
CA CYS A 115 -1.91 1.55 1.56
C CYS A 115 -0.38 1.67 1.54
N LEU A 116 0.25 1.28 2.64
CA LEU A 116 1.70 1.20 2.78
C LEU A 116 2.19 -0.20 2.42
N GLN A 117 3.46 -0.31 2.05
CA GLN A 117 4.10 -1.60 1.82
C GLN A 117 4.27 -2.40 3.12
N GLU A 118 4.46 -3.71 3.00
CA GLU A 118 4.74 -4.57 4.15
C GLU A 118 6.02 -4.15 4.86
N ALA A 119 5.98 -4.12 6.20
CA ALA A 119 7.12 -3.78 7.05
C ALA A 119 7.82 -2.45 6.67
N TRP A 120 7.06 -1.44 6.29
CA TRP A 120 7.55 -0.15 5.79
C TRP A 120 8.45 0.62 6.77
N THR A 121 8.44 0.26 8.05
CA THR A 121 9.23 0.89 9.10
C THR A 121 10.67 0.39 9.18
N MET A 122 11.00 -0.71 8.47
CA MET A 122 12.25 -1.43 8.62
C MET A 122 12.82 -1.89 7.28
N PRO A 123 14.13 -2.23 7.23
CA PRO A 123 14.70 -2.99 6.13
C PRO A 123 14.00 -4.34 6.00
N TYR A 124 13.88 -4.87 4.78
CA TYR A 124 13.28 -6.18 4.55
C TYR A 124 14.15 -7.29 5.16
N GLY A 125 13.83 -7.68 6.39
CA GLY A 125 14.65 -8.53 7.23
C GLY A 125 14.89 -9.95 6.69
N LEU A 126 14.00 -10.46 5.87
CA LEU A 126 14.14 -11.77 5.24
C LEU A 126 15.27 -11.83 4.21
N CYS A 127 15.70 -10.67 3.71
CA CYS A 127 16.79 -10.53 2.76
C CYS A 127 18.15 -10.28 3.44
N THR A 128 18.18 -10.00 4.73
CA THR A 128 19.42 -9.77 5.48
C THR A 128 19.85 -11.07 6.14
N ARG A 129 21.13 -11.43 6.00
CA ARG A 129 21.74 -12.55 6.73
C ARG A 129 22.24 -12.12 8.12
N GLU A 130 22.02 -10.90 8.49
CA GLU A 130 22.43 -10.35 9.75
C GLU A 130 21.59 -10.98 10.87
N ARG A 131 22.29 -11.45 11.87
CA ARG A 131 21.72 -11.99 13.11
C ARG A 131 21.00 -10.95 13.95
N LEU A 132 20.95 -9.75 13.46
CA LEU A 132 20.36 -8.64 14.12
C LEU A 132 18.87 -8.65 14.06
N PRO A 133 18.40 -8.15 15.05
CA PRO A 133 17.09 -8.31 15.56
C PRO A 133 16.14 -7.38 14.79
N TRP A 134 15.87 -7.70 13.52
CA TRP A 134 14.70 -7.14 12.84
C TRP A 134 13.45 -7.20 13.76
N THR A 135 13.44 -8.13 14.72
CA THR A 135 12.45 -8.20 15.79
C THR A 135 12.42 -6.95 16.69
N GLN A 136 13.45 -6.10 16.70
CA GLN A 136 13.44 -4.83 17.44
C GLN A 136 12.52 -3.79 16.80
N PHE A 137 12.21 -3.93 15.53
CA PHE A 137 11.21 -3.09 14.85
C PHE A 137 9.77 -3.45 15.19
N ALA A 138 9.56 -4.58 15.89
CA ALA A 138 8.23 -5.02 16.27
C ALA A 138 7.67 -4.16 17.41
N GLU A 139 6.47 -3.65 17.23
CA GLU A 139 5.80 -2.73 18.12
C GLU A 139 4.39 -3.20 18.52
N ASN A 140 3.83 -2.57 19.53
CA ASN A 140 2.44 -2.82 19.90
C ASN A 140 1.52 -2.22 18.82
N PRO A 141 0.56 -2.98 18.26
CA PRO A 141 -0.29 -2.51 17.17
C PRO A 141 -1.32 -1.43 17.57
N GLU A 142 -1.56 -1.24 18.86
CA GLU A 142 -2.52 -0.26 19.37
C GLU A 142 -1.84 1.03 19.86
N THR A 143 -0.65 0.89 20.46
CA THR A 143 0.03 2.00 21.15
C THR A 143 1.41 2.30 20.59
N GLY A 144 1.86 1.55 19.61
CA GLY A 144 3.18 1.72 18.99
C GLY A 144 3.37 3.08 18.32
N ALA A 145 4.63 3.42 18.12
CA ALA A 145 5.02 4.71 17.55
C ALA A 145 4.45 4.90 16.14
N SER A 146 4.50 3.86 15.30
CA SER A 146 4.01 3.92 13.92
C SER A 146 2.50 4.12 13.86
N VAL A 147 1.76 3.38 14.68
CA VAL A 147 0.29 3.50 14.73
C VAL A 147 -0.14 4.87 15.23
N THR A 148 0.49 5.35 16.28
CA THR A 148 0.22 6.70 16.83
C THR A 148 0.54 7.79 15.80
N PHE A 149 1.63 7.64 15.06
CA PHE A 149 2.02 8.55 13.99
C PHE A 149 0.98 8.55 12.86
N LEU A 150 0.58 7.38 12.38
CA LEU A 150 -0.38 7.24 11.27
C LEU A 150 -1.78 7.67 11.65
N ALA A 151 -2.21 7.44 12.90
CA ALA A 151 -3.53 7.88 13.37
C ALA A 151 -3.70 9.40 13.26
N ARG A 152 -2.66 10.18 13.56
CA ARG A 152 -2.68 11.64 13.40
C ARG A 152 -2.83 12.06 11.94
N LEU A 153 -2.16 11.35 11.01
CA LEU A 153 -2.28 11.63 9.58
C LEU A 153 -3.65 11.22 9.04
N ALA A 154 -4.18 10.08 9.48
CA ALA A 154 -5.52 9.61 9.12
C ALA A 154 -6.60 10.61 9.56
N GLU A 155 -6.48 11.14 10.77
CA GLU A 155 -7.39 12.16 11.30
C GLU A 155 -7.26 13.48 10.53
N LYS A 156 -6.02 13.96 10.32
CA LYS A 156 -5.73 15.21 9.60
C LYS A 156 -6.33 15.23 8.21
N HIS A 157 -6.17 14.15 7.45
CA HIS A 157 -6.60 14.05 6.04
C HIS A 157 -7.96 13.35 5.88
N LYS A 158 -8.59 12.91 6.96
CA LYS A 158 -9.88 12.19 6.95
C LYS A 158 -9.84 10.96 6.02
N MET A 159 -8.75 10.21 6.08
CA MET A 159 -8.51 9.03 5.25
C MET A 159 -8.32 7.77 6.09
N VAL A 160 -8.44 6.62 5.43
CA VAL A 160 -8.07 5.32 5.98
C VAL A 160 -6.63 5.02 5.60
N ILE A 161 -5.80 4.58 6.56
CA ILE A 161 -4.42 4.15 6.28
C ILE A 161 -4.28 2.67 6.60
N VAL A 162 -3.85 1.89 5.62
CA VAL A 162 -3.56 0.45 5.76
C VAL A 162 -2.06 0.30 5.96
N SER A 163 -1.67 -0.18 7.14
CA SER A 163 -0.28 -0.16 7.59
C SER A 163 0.20 -1.54 8.05
N PRO A 164 0.82 -2.34 7.18
CA PRO A 164 1.42 -3.61 7.59
C PRO A 164 2.71 -3.38 8.39
N ILE A 165 2.71 -3.79 9.66
CA ILE A 165 3.84 -3.65 10.58
C ILE A 165 4.19 -4.99 11.24
N LEU A 166 5.35 -5.05 11.88
CA LEU A 166 5.65 -6.12 12.81
C LEU A 166 4.98 -5.83 14.16
N GLU A 167 4.13 -6.75 14.59
CA GLU A 167 3.45 -6.69 15.88
C GLU A 167 4.21 -7.51 16.91
N ARG A 168 4.36 -6.98 18.11
CA ARG A 168 4.89 -7.68 19.27
C ARG A 168 3.79 -7.98 20.29
N VAL A 169 3.61 -9.27 20.59
CA VAL A 169 2.72 -9.73 21.67
C VAL A 169 3.52 -10.64 22.59
N GLY A 170 3.98 -10.10 23.71
CA GLY A 170 4.86 -10.83 24.63
C GLY A 170 6.17 -11.25 23.94
N GLN A 171 6.41 -12.54 23.84
CA GLN A 171 7.59 -13.12 23.18
C GLN A 171 7.37 -13.42 21.68
N HIS A 172 6.15 -13.24 21.20
CA HIS A 172 5.79 -13.56 19.82
C HIS A 172 5.81 -12.32 18.92
N ILE A 173 6.15 -12.54 17.66
CA ILE A 173 6.16 -11.51 16.62
C ILE A 173 5.31 -11.96 15.46
N PHE A 174 4.46 -11.06 14.98
CA PHE A 174 3.52 -11.29 13.91
C PHE A 174 3.63 -10.17 12.87
N VAL A 175 3.17 -10.44 11.65
CA VAL A 175 2.85 -9.38 10.69
C VAL A 175 1.38 -9.03 10.89
N SER A 176 1.11 -7.78 11.21
CA SER A 176 -0.23 -7.27 11.46
C SER A 176 -0.51 -6.05 10.59
N ILE A 177 -1.77 -5.85 10.29
CA ILE A 177 -2.23 -4.69 9.52
C ILE A 177 -3.16 -3.86 10.41
N PRO A 178 -2.60 -2.97 11.25
CA PRO A 178 -3.39 -1.96 11.91
C PRO A 178 -3.95 -0.96 10.90
N ILE A 179 -5.23 -0.67 11.04
CA ILE A 179 -5.93 0.31 10.21
C ILE A 179 -6.43 1.44 11.11
N PRO A 180 -5.67 2.53 11.27
CA PRO A 180 -6.14 3.70 11.98
C PRO A 180 -7.26 4.38 11.19
N LEU A 181 -8.40 4.51 11.82
CA LEU A 181 -9.55 5.27 11.37
C LEU A 181 -9.72 6.49 12.29
N GLN A 182 -10.39 7.54 11.85
CA GLN A 182 -10.56 8.82 12.58
C GLN A 182 -10.92 8.72 14.07
N ARG A 183 -11.58 7.62 14.50
CA ARG A 183 -11.95 7.32 15.89
C ARG A 183 -11.94 5.85 16.25
N PHE A 184 -11.56 4.98 15.31
CA PHE A 184 -11.58 3.54 15.49
C PHE A 184 -10.28 2.94 14.98
N PHE A 185 -9.83 1.94 15.70
CA PHE A 185 -8.66 1.16 15.36
C PHE A 185 -9.12 -0.26 14.99
N ILE A 186 -8.75 -0.72 13.82
CA ILE A 186 -8.98 -2.09 13.39
C ILE A 186 -7.62 -2.72 13.13
N SER A 187 -7.29 -3.78 13.84
CA SER A 187 -6.07 -4.56 13.60
C SER A 187 -6.42 -5.91 13.01
N PHE A 188 -5.73 -6.25 11.93
CA PHE A 188 -5.74 -7.59 11.36
C PHE A 188 -4.37 -8.21 11.66
N SER A 189 -4.35 -9.25 12.49
CA SER A 189 -3.14 -10.02 12.77
C SER A 189 -3.22 -11.37 12.08
N LYS A 190 -2.24 -11.67 11.25
CA LYS A 190 -2.02 -13.04 10.78
C LYS A 190 -1.14 -13.73 11.80
N ARG A 191 -1.75 -14.47 12.70
CA ARG A 191 -1.02 -15.35 13.63
C ARG A 191 -0.56 -16.57 12.86
N SER A 192 0.67 -16.54 12.37
CA SER A 192 1.32 -17.74 11.85
C SER A 192 2.17 -18.36 12.96
N ASN A 193 1.59 -19.29 13.71
CA ASN A 193 2.42 -20.29 14.35
C ASN A 193 2.84 -21.29 13.28
N VAL A 194 4.11 -21.64 13.23
CA VAL A 194 4.71 -22.54 12.23
C VAL A 194 4.11 -23.95 12.27
N GLU A 195 3.24 -24.27 13.20
CA GLU A 195 2.62 -25.59 13.37
C GLU A 195 1.10 -25.66 13.20
N GLN A 196 0.38 -24.56 13.03
CA GLN A 196 -1.07 -24.62 12.74
C GLN A 196 -1.53 -23.45 11.87
N ILE A 197 -1.72 -23.73 10.60
CA ILE A 197 -2.45 -22.87 9.67
C ILE A 197 -3.93 -23.15 9.93
N GLU A 198 -4.54 -22.47 10.87
CA GLU A 198 -6.00 -22.40 10.94
C GLU A 198 -6.48 -21.06 11.50
N GLN A 199 -7.46 -20.53 10.79
CA GLN A 199 -8.34 -19.40 11.05
C GLN A 199 -7.89 -18.02 10.60
N TYR A 200 -8.31 -17.70 9.38
CA TYR A 200 -8.54 -16.32 8.96
C TYR A 200 -9.74 -15.76 9.73
N LYS A 201 -9.52 -14.81 10.64
CA LYS A 201 -10.61 -13.98 11.16
C LYS A 201 -10.83 -12.83 10.20
N TYR A 202 -11.86 -12.95 9.38
CA TYR A 202 -12.35 -11.83 8.60
C TYR A 202 -13.08 -10.84 9.51
N CYS A 203 -12.61 -9.61 9.60
CA CYS A 203 -13.41 -8.54 10.16
C CYS A 203 -14.22 -7.89 9.04
N LYS A 204 -15.54 -8.10 9.09
CA LYS A 204 -16.50 -7.43 8.22
C LYS A 204 -16.53 -5.97 8.63
N ILE A 205 -16.05 -5.06 7.76
CA ILE A 205 -16.23 -3.63 7.98
C ILE A 205 -17.71 -3.33 7.80
N CYS A 206 -18.45 -3.29 8.90
CA CYS A 206 -19.79 -2.75 8.95
C CYS A 206 -19.74 -1.23 9.08
N ALA A 207 -19.35 -0.54 8.03
CA ALA A 207 -19.77 0.84 7.82
C ALA A 207 -21.23 0.78 7.37
N GLY A 208 -22.12 1.41 8.11
CA GLY A 208 -23.56 1.29 8.00
C GLY A 208 -24.11 1.36 6.60
N ARG A 209 -25.03 0.43 6.34
CA ARG A 209 -25.93 0.27 5.20
C ARG A 209 -25.30 0.04 3.83
N ARG A 210 -25.24 -1.26 3.47
CA ARG A 210 -25.23 -1.85 2.13
C ARG A 210 -24.14 -1.36 1.16
N SER A 211 -22.98 -1.95 1.27
CA SER A 211 -22.10 -2.20 0.13
C SER A 211 -21.79 -3.69 0.08
N ARG A 212 -22.01 -4.31 -1.08
CA ARG A 212 -21.60 -5.70 -1.32
C ARG A 212 -20.09 -5.73 -1.35
N GLY A 213 -19.48 -6.24 -0.29
CA GLY A 213 -18.06 -6.56 -0.27
C GLY A 213 -17.79 -7.73 -1.19
N TYR A 214 -16.77 -7.66 -2.01
CA TYR A 214 -16.25 -8.81 -2.71
C TYR A 214 -15.59 -9.74 -1.70
N LEU A 215 -16.23 -10.89 -1.46
CA LEU A 215 -15.62 -12.03 -0.80
C LEU A 215 -14.66 -12.67 -1.81
N VAL A 216 -13.36 -12.66 -1.51
CA VAL A 216 -12.44 -13.62 -2.11
C VAL A 216 -12.45 -14.84 -1.20
N GLU A 217 -13.26 -15.83 -1.53
CA GLU A 217 -13.13 -17.17 -0.97
C GLU A 217 -11.89 -17.82 -1.58
N HIS A 218 -10.86 -18.01 -0.78
CA HIS A 218 -9.86 -19.02 -1.08
C HIS A 218 -10.34 -20.34 -0.50
N SER A 219 -10.91 -21.15 -1.38
CA SER A 219 -11.10 -22.59 -1.15
C SER A 219 -9.74 -23.22 -0.87
N SER A 220 -9.68 -23.90 0.27
CA SER A 220 -8.61 -24.83 0.61
C SER A 220 -8.42 -25.86 -0.51
N CYS A 221 -7.21 -25.94 -1.04
CA CYS A 221 -6.71 -27.13 -1.69
C CYS A 221 -5.84 -27.91 -0.70
N TYR A 222 -6.11 -29.20 -0.63
CA TYR A 222 -5.42 -30.27 0.08
C TYR A 222 -3.89 -30.24 -0.05
#